data_f135fe007e88504124179a893ada0de9
#
_entry.id   f135fe007e88504124179a893ada0de9
#
_cell.length_a   1.000
_cell.length_b   1.000
_cell.length_c   1.000
_cell.angle_alpha   90.00
_cell.angle_beta   90.00
_cell.angle_gamma   90.00
#
_symmetry.space_group_name_H-M   'P 1'
#
loop_
_entity.id
_entity.type
_entity.pdbx_description
1 polymer ?
#
loop_
_entity_poly.entity_id
_entity_poly.type
_entity_poly.pdbx_seq_one_letter_code
_entity_poly.pdbx_strand_id
1 'polypeptide(L)'
;YVLQDADNQMFMPTVLDDMLFGPMNYGLSRAEAERQADETLASLQMEHLKLRHNHKMSGGEKRMAAIAVILAMKPDMLFMDEPSTALDPRNRRTLINVLRARPETKLIASHDLDLVLETCRRVLLIADGALAADGPAQELLRDKALLEANGLELPLCLAGVPEF
;
A
#
# COMPACT_ATOMS: atom_id res chain seq x y z
N TYR A 1 3.36 3.00 -9.86
CA TYR A 1 2.60 1.76 -9.67
C TYR A 1 3.31 0.86 -8.67
N VAL A 2 2.59 0.34 -7.66
CA VAL A 2 3.08 -0.66 -6.72
C VAL A 2 2.55 -2.02 -7.17
N LEU A 3 3.45 -2.88 -7.63
CA LEU A 3 3.11 -4.23 -8.12
C LEU A 3 2.66 -5.13 -6.97
N GLN A 4 1.79 -6.11 -7.25
CA GLN A 4 1.37 -7.12 -6.29
C GLN A 4 2.56 -7.97 -5.79
N ASP A 5 3.48 -8.32 -6.67
CA ASP A 5 4.69 -9.06 -6.34
C ASP A 5 5.89 -8.13 -6.18
N ALA A 6 6.41 -8.04 -4.97
CA ALA A 6 7.56 -7.20 -4.64
C ALA A 6 8.86 -7.67 -5.32
N ASP A 7 9.02 -8.97 -5.59
CA ASP A 7 10.21 -9.51 -6.26
C ASP A 7 10.29 -9.05 -7.74
N ASN A 8 9.17 -8.71 -8.34
CA ASN A 8 9.12 -8.12 -9.68
C ASN A 8 9.43 -6.62 -9.72
N GLN A 9 9.45 -5.96 -8.56
CA GLN A 9 9.66 -4.52 -8.45
C GLN A 9 11.05 -4.14 -7.97
N MET A 10 11.67 -4.98 -7.13
CA MET A 10 12.98 -4.74 -6.54
C MET A 10 14.05 -5.53 -7.27
N PHE A 11 15.00 -4.84 -7.89
CA PHE A 11 16.02 -5.44 -8.78
C PHE A 11 17.46 -5.03 -8.45
N MET A 12 17.64 -4.04 -7.57
CA MET A 12 18.96 -3.59 -7.13
C MET A 12 19.47 -4.41 -5.93
N PRO A 13 20.77 -4.39 -5.62
CA PRO A 13 21.33 -5.19 -4.53
C PRO A 13 20.73 -4.87 -3.15
N THR A 14 20.49 -3.59 -2.84
CA THR A 14 19.96 -3.14 -1.55
C THR A 14 18.73 -2.28 -1.70
N VAL A 15 17.96 -2.15 -0.61
CA VAL A 15 16.78 -1.27 -0.56
C VAL A 15 17.14 0.17 -0.93
N LEU A 16 18.25 0.69 -0.41
CA LEU A 16 18.71 2.05 -0.76
C LEU A 16 18.96 2.18 -2.27
N ASP A 17 19.65 1.21 -2.87
CA ASP A 17 19.96 1.29 -4.31
C ASP A 17 18.69 1.32 -5.16
N ASP A 18 17.66 0.51 -4.82
CA ASP A 18 16.35 0.56 -5.47
C ASP A 18 15.66 1.92 -5.26
N MET A 19 15.72 2.47 -4.04
CA MET A 19 15.10 3.77 -3.73
C MET A 19 15.77 4.95 -4.42
N LEU A 20 17.06 4.86 -4.71
CA LEU A 20 17.81 5.92 -5.42
C LEU A 20 17.58 5.87 -6.94
N PHE A 21 17.31 4.69 -7.49
CA PHE A 21 17.25 4.48 -8.92
C PHE A 21 16.24 5.40 -9.62
N GLY A 22 15.00 5.42 -9.15
CA GLY A 22 13.94 6.26 -9.71
C GLY A 22 14.25 7.76 -9.60
N PRO A 23 14.42 8.31 -8.40
CA PRO A 23 14.68 9.74 -8.19
C PRO A 23 15.90 10.26 -8.99
N MET A 24 17.00 9.50 -9.03
CA MET A 24 18.19 9.90 -9.79
C MET A 24 17.92 9.91 -11.31
N ASN A 25 17.15 8.96 -11.84
CA ASN A 25 16.74 8.96 -13.25
C ASN A 25 15.82 10.14 -13.60
N TYR A 26 15.11 10.69 -12.61
CA TYR A 26 14.34 11.92 -12.75
C TYR A 26 15.16 13.19 -12.49
N GLY A 27 16.49 13.07 -12.39
CA GLY A 27 17.43 14.20 -12.35
C GLY A 27 17.78 14.70 -10.95
N LEU A 28 17.38 14.03 -9.87
CA LEU A 28 17.84 14.38 -8.54
C LEU A 28 19.31 14.01 -8.36
N SER A 29 20.05 14.83 -7.62
CA SER A 29 21.37 14.46 -7.15
C SER A 29 21.27 13.27 -6.18
N ARG A 30 22.38 12.52 -6.06
CA ARG A 30 22.44 11.40 -5.10
C ARG A 30 22.09 11.84 -3.68
N ALA A 31 22.60 12.99 -3.24
CA ALA A 31 22.35 13.50 -1.89
C ALA A 31 20.85 13.84 -1.65
N GLU A 32 20.16 14.38 -2.67
CA GLU A 32 18.73 14.64 -2.60
C GLU A 32 17.92 13.35 -2.60
N ALA A 33 18.27 12.38 -3.45
CA ALA A 33 17.64 11.08 -3.50
C ALA A 33 17.82 10.30 -2.18
N GLU A 34 19.02 10.31 -1.58
CA GLU A 34 19.26 9.70 -0.28
C GLU A 34 18.42 10.35 0.84
N ARG A 35 18.30 11.67 0.86
CA ARG A 35 17.43 12.36 1.82
C ARG A 35 15.96 11.93 1.66
N GLN A 36 15.46 11.85 0.42
CA GLN A 36 14.09 11.38 0.16
C GLN A 36 13.88 9.92 0.59
N ALA A 37 14.88 9.07 0.38
CA ALA A 37 14.86 7.69 0.83
C ALA A 37 14.81 7.62 2.37
N ASP A 38 15.63 8.38 3.07
CA ASP A 38 15.66 8.42 4.54
C ASP A 38 14.33 8.93 5.13
N GLU A 39 13.77 10.02 4.58
CA GLU A 39 12.45 10.54 4.96
C GLU A 39 11.35 9.47 4.78
N THR A 40 11.40 8.76 3.67
CA THR A 40 10.40 7.72 3.35
C THR A 40 10.54 6.51 4.28
N LEU A 41 11.76 6.00 4.49
CA LEU A 41 12.01 4.88 5.40
C LEU A 41 11.59 5.24 6.84
N ALA A 42 11.89 6.43 7.30
CA ALA A 42 11.47 6.91 8.62
C ALA A 42 9.95 6.93 8.75
N SER A 43 9.23 7.43 7.74
CA SER A 43 7.75 7.44 7.74
C SER A 43 7.14 6.05 7.83
N LEU A 44 7.81 5.06 7.27
CA LEU A 44 7.42 3.64 7.28
C LEU A 44 8.00 2.85 8.45
N GLN A 45 8.84 3.46 9.31
CA GLN A 45 9.57 2.82 10.42
C GLN A 45 10.50 1.69 9.94
N MET A 46 11.17 1.90 8.81
CA MET A 46 11.95 0.89 8.10
C MET A 46 13.42 1.26 7.92
N GLU A 47 13.96 2.21 8.70
CA GLU A 47 15.35 2.69 8.60
C GLU A 47 16.36 1.55 8.70
N HIS A 48 16.04 0.52 9.49
CA HIS A 48 16.87 -0.66 9.69
C HIS A 48 17.05 -1.54 8.44
N LEU A 49 16.20 -1.35 7.41
CA LEU A 49 16.28 -2.08 6.15
C LEU A 49 17.08 -1.34 5.07
N LYS A 50 17.47 -0.09 5.29
CA LYS A 50 18.13 0.77 4.28
C LYS A 50 19.23 0.06 3.49
N LEU A 51 20.15 -0.64 4.18
CA LEU A 51 21.27 -1.35 3.57
C LEU A 51 21.04 -2.86 3.48
N ARG A 52 19.83 -3.32 3.72
CA ARG A 52 19.51 -4.74 3.64
C ARG A 52 19.47 -5.21 2.18
N HIS A 53 20.04 -6.37 1.92
CA HIS A 53 19.93 -7.03 0.62
C HIS A 53 18.54 -7.61 0.41
N ASN A 54 18.00 -7.47 -0.80
CA ASN A 54 16.64 -7.90 -1.14
C ASN A 54 16.39 -9.39 -0.84
N HIS A 55 17.37 -10.25 -1.10
CA HIS A 55 17.27 -11.70 -0.84
C HIS A 55 17.33 -12.08 0.67
N LYS A 56 17.62 -11.12 1.55
CA LYS A 56 17.70 -11.35 3.02
C LYS A 56 16.51 -10.78 3.78
N MET A 57 15.44 -10.42 3.08
CA MET A 57 14.23 -9.86 3.67
C MET A 57 13.10 -10.90 3.69
N SER A 58 12.25 -10.81 4.71
CA SER A 58 10.96 -11.53 4.73
C SER A 58 10.02 -10.98 3.66
N GLY A 59 8.97 -11.73 3.29
CA GLY A 59 7.97 -11.28 2.32
C GLY A 59 7.32 -9.94 2.70
N GLY A 60 6.98 -9.75 3.97
CA GLY A 60 6.43 -8.49 4.48
C GLY A 60 7.43 -7.32 4.42
N GLU A 61 8.71 -7.55 4.77
CA GLU A 61 9.76 -6.55 4.63
C GLU A 61 9.98 -6.16 3.17
N LYS A 62 10.02 -7.14 2.25
CA LYS A 62 10.10 -6.86 0.81
C LYS A 62 8.91 -6.05 0.31
N ARG A 63 7.69 -6.41 0.74
CA ARG A 63 6.48 -5.68 0.37
C ARG A 63 6.53 -4.23 0.79
N MET A 64 6.90 -3.97 2.03
CA MET A 64 7.05 -2.61 2.54
C MET A 64 8.20 -1.86 1.86
N ALA A 65 9.33 -2.52 1.56
CA ALA A 65 10.44 -1.92 0.83
C ALA A 65 10.04 -1.55 -0.61
N ALA A 66 9.31 -2.41 -1.33
CA ALA A 66 8.77 -2.11 -2.66
C ALA A 66 7.83 -0.88 -2.65
N ILE A 67 6.99 -0.76 -1.62
CA ILE A 67 6.16 0.43 -1.40
C ILE A 67 7.05 1.66 -1.15
N ALA A 68 8.08 1.54 -0.30
CA ALA A 68 9.02 2.63 0.00
C ALA A 68 9.73 3.15 -1.26
N VAL A 69 10.16 2.26 -2.16
CA VAL A 69 10.79 2.62 -3.44
C VAL A 69 9.90 3.56 -4.25
N ILE A 70 8.61 3.24 -4.37
CA ILE A 70 7.67 4.10 -5.13
C ILE A 70 7.37 5.41 -4.38
N LEU A 71 7.19 5.36 -3.06
CA LEU A 71 6.91 6.56 -2.27
C LEU A 71 8.09 7.54 -2.24
N ALA A 72 9.34 7.06 -2.33
CA ALA A 72 10.54 7.89 -2.42
C ALA A 72 10.57 8.74 -3.70
N MET A 73 9.88 8.33 -4.76
CA MET A 73 9.76 9.09 -6.01
C MET A 73 8.83 10.31 -5.88
N LYS A 74 8.09 10.45 -4.76
CA LYS A 74 7.07 11.50 -4.54
C LYS A 74 6.11 11.64 -5.72
N PRO A 75 5.42 10.57 -6.14
CA PRO A 75 4.55 10.60 -7.31
C PRO A 75 3.30 11.43 -7.04
N ASP A 76 2.73 12.07 -8.07
CA ASP A 76 1.44 12.78 -7.99
C ASP A 76 0.26 11.81 -7.83
N MET A 77 0.44 10.57 -8.28
CA MET A 77 -0.60 9.54 -8.31
C MET A 77 -0.04 8.16 -7.95
N LEU A 78 -0.70 7.46 -7.03
CA LEU A 78 -0.34 6.12 -6.59
C LEU A 78 -1.37 5.10 -7.10
N PHE A 79 -0.89 4.11 -7.84
CA PHE A 79 -1.65 2.91 -8.18
C PHE A 79 -1.09 1.74 -7.38
N MET A 80 -1.91 1.08 -6.60
CA MET A 80 -1.49 0.00 -5.71
C MET A 80 -2.38 -1.23 -5.91
N ASP A 81 -1.73 -2.38 -6.09
CA ASP A 81 -2.39 -3.67 -6.22
C ASP A 81 -2.09 -4.51 -4.99
N GLU A 82 -3.13 -4.81 -4.20
CA GLU A 82 -3.08 -5.58 -2.96
C GLU A 82 -1.94 -5.14 -2.00
N PRO A 83 -1.86 -3.84 -1.61
CA PRO A 83 -0.69 -3.33 -0.89
C PRO A 83 -0.50 -3.92 0.51
N SER A 84 -1.54 -4.44 1.14
CA SER A 84 -1.49 -5.04 2.49
C SER A 84 -1.18 -6.54 2.50
N THR A 85 -1.14 -7.19 1.34
CA THR A 85 -0.84 -8.63 1.24
C THR A 85 0.53 -8.95 1.82
N ALA A 86 0.63 -10.04 2.59
CA ALA A 86 1.81 -10.51 3.29
C ALA A 86 2.34 -9.59 4.41
N LEU A 87 1.65 -8.51 4.75
CA LEU A 87 2.02 -7.66 5.88
C LEU A 87 1.51 -8.24 7.21
N ASP A 88 2.37 -8.20 8.22
CA ASP A 88 1.94 -8.40 9.59
C ASP A 88 1.08 -7.21 10.08
N PRO A 89 0.34 -7.35 11.18
CA PRO A 89 -0.57 -6.31 11.67
C PRO A 89 0.11 -4.96 11.96
N ARG A 90 1.38 -4.95 12.39
CA ARG A 90 2.14 -3.72 12.67
C ARG A 90 2.48 -2.99 11.39
N ASN A 91 3.07 -3.69 10.41
CA ASN A 91 3.43 -3.13 9.12
C ASN A 91 2.18 -2.67 8.35
N ARG A 92 1.09 -3.46 8.39
CA ARG A 92 -0.20 -3.07 7.82
C ARG A 92 -0.71 -1.77 8.44
N ARG A 93 -0.68 -1.61 9.77
CA ARG A 93 -1.10 -0.37 10.44
C ARG A 93 -0.21 0.82 10.06
N THR A 94 1.10 0.61 9.98
CA THR A 94 2.05 1.64 9.53
C THR A 94 1.72 2.10 8.10
N LEU A 95 1.47 1.17 7.18
CA LEU A 95 1.08 1.47 5.80
C LEU A 95 -0.21 2.31 5.75
N ILE A 96 -1.26 1.90 6.47
CA ILE A 96 -2.53 2.65 6.54
C ILE A 96 -2.28 4.09 7.00
N ASN A 97 -1.51 4.27 8.07
CA ASN A 97 -1.22 5.61 8.60
C ASN A 97 -0.47 6.48 7.59
N VAL A 98 0.52 5.92 6.90
CA VAL A 98 1.27 6.63 5.85
C VAL A 98 0.35 7.00 4.68
N LEU A 99 -0.48 6.07 4.19
CA LEU A 99 -1.41 6.34 3.09
C LEU A 99 -2.44 7.41 3.44
N ARG A 100 -2.92 7.45 4.70
CA ARG A 100 -3.86 8.48 5.18
C ARG A 100 -3.22 9.86 5.25
N ALA A 101 -1.95 9.94 5.66
CA ALA A 101 -1.23 11.21 5.80
C ALA A 101 -0.81 11.83 4.45
N ARG A 102 -0.78 11.05 3.38
CA ARG A 102 -0.32 11.50 2.07
C ARG A 102 -1.46 12.12 1.24
N PRO A 103 -1.22 13.29 0.62
CA PRO A 103 -2.25 14.02 -0.13
C PRO A 103 -2.46 13.51 -1.55
N GLU A 104 -1.53 12.72 -2.10
CA GLU A 104 -1.55 12.28 -3.49
C GLU A 104 -2.84 11.49 -3.82
N THR A 105 -3.26 11.56 -5.07
CA THR A 105 -4.36 10.71 -5.57
C THR A 105 -3.97 9.24 -5.51
N LYS A 106 -4.84 8.41 -4.94
CA LYS A 106 -4.60 6.97 -4.78
C LYS A 106 -5.69 6.16 -5.45
N LEU A 107 -5.29 5.17 -6.24
CA LEU A 107 -6.16 4.10 -6.71
C LEU A 107 -5.62 2.79 -6.14
N ILE A 108 -6.41 2.14 -5.30
CA ILE A 108 -6.03 0.93 -4.58
C ILE A 108 -6.99 -0.19 -4.98
N ALA A 109 -6.47 -1.25 -5.59
CA ALA A 109 -7.18 -2.50 -5.74
C ALA A 109 -6.88 -3.37 -4.51
N SER A 110 -7.92 -3.79 -3.78
CA SER A 110 -7.71 -4.62 -2.59
C SER A 110 -9.00 -5.33 -2.16
N HIS A 111 -8.84 -6.49 -1.55
CA HIS A 111 -9.86 -7.20 -0.80
C HIS A 111 -9.80 -6.91 0.72
N ASP A 112 -8.81 -6.13 1.18
CA ASP A 112 -8.71 -5.65 2.57
C ASP A 112 -9.66 -4.47 2.77
N LEU A 113 -10.91 -4.76 3.09
CA LEU A 113 -11.96 -3.74 3.22
C LEU A 113 -11.72 -2.76 4.37
N ASP A 114 -11.02 -3.18 5.44
CA ASP A 114 -10.63 -2.27 6.52
C ASP A 114 -9.60 -1.24 6.05
N LEU A 115 -8.59 -1.66 5.25
CA LEU A 115 -7.65 -0.74 4.63
C LEU A 115 -8.37 0.24 3.71
N VAL A 116 -9.27 -0.26 2.86
CA VAL A 116 -10.05 0.58 1.93
C VAL A 116 -10.90 1.59 2.70
N LEU A 117 -11.62 1.17 3.75
CA LEU A 117 -12.46 2.02 4.58
C LEU A 117 -11.66 3.13 5.27
N GLU A 118 -10.44 2.83 5.70
CA GLU A 118 -9.57 3.79 6.40
C GLU A 118 -8.80 4.74 5.46
N THR A 119 -8.55 4.35 4.21
CA THR A 119 -7.65 5.12 3.31
C THR A 119 -8.35 5.72 2.10
N CYS A 120 -9.51 5.21 1.70
CA CYS A 120 -10.24 5.61 0.49
C CYS A 120 -11.51 6.38 0.84
N ARG A 121 -11.84 7.39 0.01
CA ARG A 121 -13.11 8.14 0.13
C ARG A 121 -14.22 7.55 -0.73
N ARG A 122 -13.86 6.93 -1.85
CA ARG A 122 -14.77 6.37 -2.87
C ARG A 122 -14.36 4.94 -3.15
N VAL A 123 -15.34 4.09 -3.36
CA VAL A 123 -15.17 2.68 -3.71
C VAL A 123 -15.89 2.39 -5.02
N LEU A 124 -15.22 1.64 -5.87
CA LEU A 124 -15.79 0.98 -7.03
C LEU A 124 -15.84 -0.52 -6.72
N LEU A 125 -17.02 -1.06 -6.53
CA LEU A 125 -17.22 -2.49 -6.32
C LEU A 125 -17.34 -3.18 -7.68
N ILE A 126 -16.43 -4.09 -7.97
CA ILE A 126 -16.40 -4.86 -9.22
C ILE A 126 -16.72 -6.31 -8.89
N ALA A 127 -17.71 -6.86 -9.55
CA ALA A 127 -18.10 -8.26 -9.47
C ALA A 127 -18.37 -8.80 -10.87
N ASP A 128 -17.97 -10.04 -11.15
CA ASP A 128 -18.17 -10.71 -12.44
C ASP A 128 -17.73 -9.88 -13.67
N GLY A 129 -16.66 -9.10 -13.50
CA GLY A 129 -16.11 -8.24 -14.56
C GLY A 129 -16.93 -6.97 -14.84
N ALA A 130 -17.95 -6.65 -14.03
CA ALA A 130 -18.78 -5.48 -14.15
C ALA A 130 -18.75 -4.60 -12.89
N LEU A 131 -19.07 -3.31 -13.06
CA LEU A 131 -19.24 -2.38 -11.95
C LEU A 131 -20.57 -2.67 -11.25
N ALA A 132 -20.49 -3.24 -10.04
CA ALA A 132 -21.68 -3.55 -9.23
C ALA A 132 -22.15 -2.34 -8.41
N ALA A 133 -21.24 -1.51 -7.90
CA ALA A 133 -21.56 -0.29 -7.16
C ALA A 133 -20.44 0.74 -7.25
N ASP A 134 -20.80 2.01 -7.09
CA ASP A 134 -19.89 3.16 -7.08
C ASP A 134 -20.40 4.21 -6.08
N GLY A 135 -19.59 4.58 -5.11
CA GLY A 135 -20.02 5.57 -4.11
C GLY A 135 -19.03 5.76 -2.96
N PRO A 136 -19.44 6.53 -1.93
CA PRO A 136 -18.63 6.79 -0.75
C PRO A 136 -18.28 5.49 -0.01
N ALA A 137 -17.00 5.32 0.36
CA ALA A 137 -16.53 4.14 1.08
C ALA A 137 -17.29 3.89 2.39
N GLN A 138 -17.62 4.96 3.12
CA GLN A 138 -18.33 4.88 4.40
C GLN A 138 -19.78 4.41 4.27
N GLU A 139 -20.38 4.52 3.10
CA GLU A 139 -21.75 4.06 2.81
C GLU A 139 -21.72 2.64 2.25
N LEU A 140 -20.98 2.43 1.15
CA LEU A 140 -20.96 1.12 0.48
C LEU A 140 -20.41 -0.01 1.36
N LEU A 141 -19.33 0.25 2.13
CA LEU A 141 -18.73 -0.77 2.98
C LEU A 141 -19.50 -1.03 4.30
N ARG A 142 -20.61 -0.34 4.53
CA ARG A 142 -21.59 -0.63 5.61
C ARG A 142 -22.82 -1.35 5.12
N ASP A 143 -23.04 -1.40 3.83
CA ASP A 143 -24.17 -2.11 3.23
C ASP A 143 -23.87 -3.62 3.18
N LYS A 144 -24.23 -4.31 4.27
CA LYS A 144 -24.03 -5.76 4.40
C LYS A 144 -24.70 -6.54 3.27
N ALA A 145 -25.90 -6.15 2.88
CA ALA A 145 -26.65 -6.86 1.84
C ALA A 145 -25.97 -6.72 0.48
N LEU A 146 -25.47 -5.53 0.15
CA LEU A 146 -24.70 -5.29 -1.07
C LEU A 146 -23.40 -6.12 -1.08
N LEU A 147 -22.65 -6.13 0.02
CA LEU A 147 -21.38 -6.87 0.12
C LEU A 147 -21.60 -8.37 -0.02
N GLU A 148 -22.52 -8.95 0.74
CA GLU A 148 -22.85 -10.38 0.68
C GLU A 148 -23.37 -10.82 -0.69
N ALA A 149 -24.19 -10.00 -1.35
CA ALA A 149 -24.67 -10.28 -2.72
C ALA A 149 -23.52 -10.33 -3.75
N ASN A 150 -22.35 -9.74 -3.45
CA ASN A 150 -21.16 -9.72 -4.31
C ASN A 150 -19.99 -10.55 -3.74
N GLY A 151 -20.27 -11.48 -2.81
CA GLY A 151 -19.31 -12.43 -2.28
C GLY A 151 -18.28 -11.81 -1.32
N LEU A 152 -18.62 -10.67 -0.71
CA LEU A 152 -17.79 -9.98 0.28
C LEU A 152 -18.45 -10.01 1.66
N GLU A 153 -17.65 -9.82 2.70
CA GLU A 153 -18.12 -9.65 4.08
C GLU A 153 -17.97 -8.19 4.52
N LEU A 154 -18.60 -7.82 5.63
CA LEU A 154 -18.34 -6.51 6.25
C LEU A 154 -16.86 -6.37 6.63
N PRO A 155 -16.28 -5.14 6.54
CA PRO A 155 -14.99 -4.85 7.19
C PRO A 155 -14.98 -5.36 8.62
N LEU A 156 -13.88 -5.97 9.07
CA LEU A 156 -13.77 -6.55 10.42
C LEU A 156 -14.06 -5.53 11.52
N CYS A 157 -13.67 -4.27 11.32
CA CYS A 157 -13.97 -3.19 12.27
C CYS A 157 -15.46 -2.86 12.39
N LEU A 158 -16.30 -3.32 11.47
CA LEU A 158 -17.76 -3.13 11.44
C LEU A 158 -18.55 -4.40 11.75
N ALA A 159 -17.92 -5.56 11.65
CA ALA A 159 -18.59 -6.87 11.79
C ALA A 159 -19.02 -7.21 13.24
N GLY A 160 -18.49 -6.49 14.23
CA GLY A 160 -18.71 -6.83 15.64
C GLY A 160 -17.87 -8.04 16.11
N VAL A 161 -18.05 -8.43 17.37
CA VAL A 161 -17.44 -9.66 17.90
C VAL A 161 -18.35 -10.84 17.55
N PRO A 162 -17.83 -11.90 16.88
CA PRO A 162 -18.61 -13.10 16.63
C PRO A 162 -19.10 -13.70 17.96
N GLU A 163 -20.40 -14.00 18.06
CA GLU A 163 -20.92 -14.83 19.14
C GLU A 163 -20.57 -16.29 18.80
N PHE A 164 -19.76 -16.92 19.67
CA PHE A 164 -19.37 -18.34 19.56
C PHE A 164 -20.31 -19.21 20.38
#